data_d1f1b4d18319e4f810349f2d4e26fb9a
#
_entry.id   d1f1b4d18319e4f810349f2d4e26fb9a
#
_cell.length_a   1.000
_cell.length_b   1.000
_cell.length_c   1.000
_cell.angle_alpha   90.00
_cell.angle_beta   90.00
_cell.angle_gamma   90.00
#
_symmetry.space_group_name_H-M   'P 1'
#
loop_
_entity.id
_entity.type
_entity.pdbx_description
1 polymer ?
#
loop_
_entity_poly.entity_id
_entity_poly.type
_entity_poly.pdbx_seq_one_letter_code
_entity_poly.pdbx_strand_id
1 'polypeptide(L)'
;MKKDIIFSLSSPYRDDFRVTGYRFGKGEKSCCIIGSLRGNEIQQLYMCSQLVKTLEALERKGDIAYDREILIIPSINSYGTNIGKRFWCLDNTDINRMFPGDPDGETTERIAAGIFKEICKYQYGVQFASFYISGMFIPHVRMMKTCKENTSLANLLGLPY
;
A
#
# COMPACT_ATOMS: atom_id res chain seq x y z
N MET A 1 5.02 -3.66 17.06
CA MET A 1 4.18 -3.79 15.85
C MET A 1 2.71 -3.92 16.24
N LYS A 2 1.81 -3.21 15.56
CA LYS A 2 0.35 -3.34 15.70
C LYS A 2 -0.26 -3.69 14.34
N LYS A 3 -1.06 -4.76 14.30
CA LYS A 3 -1.83 -5.14 13.12
C LYS A 3 -3.21 -4.51 13.20
N ASP A 4 -3.61 -3.73 12.18
CA ASP A 4 -4.88 -3.02 12.12
C ASP A 4 -5.67 -3.37 10.85
N ILE A 5 -6.99 -3.28 10.94
CA ILE A 5 -7.87 -3.26 9.76
C ILE A 5 -7.93 -1.80 9.30
N ILE A 6 -7.35 -1.53 8.14
CA ILE A 6 -7.30 -0.19 7.55
C ILE A 6 -8.62 0.17 6.87
N PHE A 7 -9.24 -0.81 6.25
CA PHE A 7 -10.53 -0.69 5.59
C PHE A 7 -11.31 -2.00 5.69
N SER A 8 -12.62 -1.92 5.83
CA SER A 8 -13.53 -3.07 5.80
C SER A 8 -14.76 -2.73 4.98
N LEU A 9 -15.17 -3.67 4.15
CA LEU A 9 -16.40 -3.60 3.37
C LEU A 9 -17.26 -4.81 3.73
N SER A 10 -18.40 -4.57 4.37
CA SER A 10 -19.31 -5.64 4.78
C SER A 10 -20.07 -6.20 3.58
N SER A 11 -20.42 -7.47 3.67
CA SER A 11 -21.21 -8.18 2.67
C SER A 11 -22.30 -9.00 3.39
N PRO A 12 -23.56 -8.96 2.91
CA PRO A 12 -24.67 -9.64 3.60
C PRO A 12 -24.58 -11.18 3.57
N TYR A 13 -23.81 -11.77 2.65
CA TYR A 13 -23.81 -13.22 2.42
C TYR A 13 -22.42 -13.86 2.41
N ARG A 14 -21.38 -13.14 2.84
CA ARG A 14 -19.99 -13.63 2.92
C ARG A 14 -19.20 -12.82 3.94
N ASP A 15 -18.01 -13.29 4.25
CA ASP A 15 -17.10 -12.57 5.12
C ASP A 15 -16.79 -11.17 4.59
N ASP A 16 -16.59 -10.24 5.52
CA ASP A 16 -16.18 -8.89 5.19
C ASP A 16 -14.88 -8.90 4.39
N PHE A 17 -14.83 -8.11 3.33
CA PHE A 17 -13.57 -7.77 2.73
C PHE A 17 -12.78 -6.85 3.66
N ARG A 18 -11.51 -7.17 3.95
CA ARG A 18 -10.68 -6.41 4.86
C ARG A 18 -9.32 -6.14 4.25
N VAL A 19 -8.88 -4.89 4.35
CA VAL A 19 -7.51 -4.49 4.08
C VAL A 19 -6.77 -4.33 5.39
N THR A 20 -5.69 -5.07 5.55
CA THR A 20 -4.87 -5.08 6.76
C THR A 20 -3.62 -4.25 6.58
N GLY A 21 -3.26 -3.47 7.61
CA GLY A 21 -1.98 -2.77 7.69
C GLY A 21 -1.21 -3.15 8.96
N TYR A 22 0.08 -2.86 8.92
CA TYR A 22 1.01 -3.08 10.02
C TYR A 22 1.65 -1.74 10.40
N ARG A 23 1.48 -1.32 11.66
CA ARG A 23 2.01 -0.08 12.20
C ARG A 23 3.20 -0.35 13.09
N PHE A 24 4.22 0.45 12.93
CA PHE A 24 5.47 0.44 13.69
C PHE A 24 5.74 1.82 14.26
N GLY A 25 6.26 1.86 15.49
CA GLY A 25 6.45 3.10 16.23
C GLY A 25 5.14 3.69 16.76
N LYS A 26 5.24 4.89 17.32
CA LYS A 26 4.11 5.64 17.89
C LYS A 26 4.40 7.14 17.71
N GLY A 27 3.44 7.91 17.28
CA GLY A 27 3.62 9.35 17.14
C GLY A 27 3.14 9.89 15.81
N GLU A 28 3.88 10.83 15.22
CA GLU A 28 3.50 11.42 13.95
C GLU A 28 3.54 10.42 12.81
N LYS A 29 2.52 10.45 11.98
CA LYS A 29 2.38 9.60 10.80
C LYS A 29 3.39 9.99 9.73
N SER A 30 4.53 9.33 9.73
CA SER A 30 5.69 9.69 8.91
C SER A 30 5.62 9.08 7.51
N CYS A 31 5.53 7.76 7.41
CA CYS A 31 5.61 7.08 6.12
C CYS A 31 4.54 6.00 5.98
N CYS A 32 3.87 5.97 4.84
CA CYS A 32 2.98 4.88 4.45
C CYS A 32 3.56 4.16 3.22
N ILE A 33 3.67 2.84 3.29
CA ILE A 33 4.17 2.00 2.20
C ILE A 33 3.07 1.03 1.78
N ILE A 34 2.73 1.05 0.49
CA ILE A 34 1.74 0.17 -0.12
C ILE A 34 2.44 -0.84 -1.03
N GLY A 35 2.12 -2.10 -0.86
CA GLY A 35 2.58 -3.17 -1.72
C GLY A 35 1.68 -3.36 -2.94
N SER A 36 1.01 -4.49 -2.99
CA SER A 36 0.17 -4.90 -4.11
C SER A 36 -1.16 -4.14 -4.14
N LEU A 37 -1.37 -3.29 -5.14
CA LEU A 37 -2.67 -2.72 -5.50
C LEU A 37 -3.44 -3.64 -6.45
N ARG A 38 -2.73 -4.41 -7.27
CA ARG A 38 -3.29 -5.39 -8.19
C ARG A 38 -3.00 -6.79 -7.70
N GLY A 39 -3.95 -7.71 -7.87
CA GLY A 39 -3.84 -9.04 -7.28
C GLY A 39 -2.68 -9.88 -7.81
N ASN A 40 -2.21 -9.65 -9.03
CA ASN A 40 -1.06 -10.35 -9.60
C ASN A 40 0.32 -9.75 -9.21
N GLU A 41 0.34 -8.73 -8.36
CA GLU A 41 1.58 -8.07 -7.90
C GLU A 41 2.18 -8.81 -6.69
N ILE A 42 2.48 -10.10 -6.85
CA ILE A 42 2.96 -10.98 -5.77
C ILE A 42 4.36 -10.57 -5.27
N GLN A 43 5.21 -10.06 -6.17
CA GLN A 43 6.53 -9.58 -5.79
C GLN A 43 6.44 -8.42 -4.79
N GLN A 44 5.53 -7.47 -5.01
CA GLN A 44 5.30 -6.33 -4.15
C GLN A 44 4.75 -6.76 -2.79
N LEU A 45 3.85 -7.74 -2.78
CA LEU A 45 3.36 -8.36 -1.55
C LEU A 45 4.51 -9.02 -0.76
N TYR A 46 5.37 -9.78 -1.44
CA TYR A 46 6.54 -10.42 -0.83
C TYR A 46 7.50 -9.38 -0.25
N MET A 47 7.83 -8.32 -1.01
CA MET A 47 8.69 -7.24 -0.52
C MET A 47 8.13 -6.60 0.75
N CYS A 48 6.83 -6.30 0.79
CA CYS A 48 6.19 -5.78 1.99
C CYS A 48 6.25 -6.77 3.16
N SER A 49 6.13 -8.07 2.91
CA SER A 49 6.24 -9.08 3.96
C SER A 49 7.65 -9.13 4.57
N GLN A 50 8.70 -8.97 3.77
CA GLN A 50 10.07 -8.87 4.26
C GLN A 50 10.30 -7.56 5.03
N LEU A 51 9.75 -6.45 4.52
CA LEU A 51 9.83 -5.16 5.19
C LEU A 51 9.14 -5.17 6.57
N VAL A 52 7.98 -5.81 6.68
CA VAL A 52 7.29 -6.00 7.98
C VAL A 52 8.19 -6.74 8.97
N LYS A 53 8.83 -7.85 8.55
CA LYS A 53 9.76 -8.61 9.42
C LYS A 53 10.97 -7.77 9.84
N THR A 54 11.53 -7.00 8.91
CA THR A 54 12.68 -6.13 9.17
C THR A 54 12.32 -5.04 10.17
N LEU A 55 11.20 -4.34 9.93
CA LEU A 55 10.75 -3.28 10.84
C LEU A 55 10.35 -3.83 12.22
N GLU A 56 9.79 -5.03 12.30
CA GLU A 56 9.53 -5.67 13.59
C GLU A 56 10.83 -5.95 14.36
N ALA A 57 11.86 -6.39 13.67
CA ALA A 57 13.18 -6.61 14.30
C ALA A 57 13.82 -5.29 14.77
N LEU A 58 13.73 -4.22 13.97
CA LEU A 58 14.21 -2.89 14.33
C LEU A 58 13.43 -2.30 15.50
N GLU A 59 12.11 -2.44 15.52
CA GLU A 59 11.25 -1.97 16.62
C GLU A 59 11.61 -2.68 17.94
N ARG A 60 11.85 -4.00 17.91
CA ARG A 60 12.30 -4.76 19.09
C ARG A 60 13.66 -4.32 19.61
N LYS A 61 14.56 -3.85 18.74
CA LYS A 61 15.86 -3.30 19.13
C LYS A 61 15.81 -1.85 19.61
N GLY A 62 14.68 -1.17 19.41
CA GLY A 62 14.55 0.25 19.70
C GLY A 62 15.13 1.19 18.63
N ASP A 63 15.39 0.66 17.42
CA ASP A 63 15.99 1.41 16.32
C ASP A 63 14.96 2.23 15.51
N ILE A 64 13.65 2.09 15.81
CA ILE A 64 12.62 2.95 15.24
C ILE A 64 12.40 4.15 16.15
N ALA A 65 12.44 5.36 15.58
CA ALA A 65 12.17 6.58 16.30
C ALA A 65 10.79 6.52 17.01
N TYR A 66 10.78 6.75 18.30
CA TYR A 66 9.59 6.59 19.16
C TYR A 66 8.49 7.62 18.86
N ASP A 67 8.84 8.75 18.24
CA ASP A 67 7.95 9.85 17.87
C ASP A 67 7.39 9.74 16.43
N ARG A 68 7.69 8.66 15.72
CA ARG A 68 7.31 8.43 14.33
C ARG A 68 6.50 7.13 14.17
N GLU A 69 5.53 7.16 13.27
CA GLU A 69 4.74 5.98 12.88
C GLU A 69 4.98 5.65 11.41
N ILE A 70 5.23 4.37 11.14
CA ILE A 70 5.30 3.79 9.78
C ILE A 70 4.14 2.84 9.60
N LEU A 71 3.41 2.97 8.51
CA LEU A 71 2.34 2.06 8.10
C LEU A 71 2.76 1.26 6.87
N ILE A 72 2.62 -0.07 6.92
CA ILE A 72 2.76 -0.95 5.77
C ILE A 72 1.41 -1.56 5.44
N ILE A 73 0.95 -1.43 4.19
CA ILE A 73 -0.24 -2.09 3.66
C ILE A 73 0.21 -3.07 2.57
N PRO A 74 0.37 -4.38 2.88
CA PRO A 74 0.99 -5.32 1.95
C PRO A 74 0.17 -5.58 0.69
N SER A 75 -1.14 -5.63 0.81
CA SER A 75 -2.06 -5.87 -0.32
C SER A 75 -3.39 -5.18 -0.10
N ILE A 76 -3.91 -4.57 -1.16
CA ILE A 76 -5.26 -4.00 -1.17
C ILE A 76 -6.22 -4.96 -1.88
N ASN A 77 -5.79 -5.63 -2.96
CA ASN A 77 -6.63 -6.55 -3.73
C ASN A 77 -6.37 -8.02 -3.36
N SER A 78 -6.68 -8.41 -2.12
CA SER A 78 -6.46 -9.78 -1.65
C SER A 78 -7.32 -10.82 -2.40
N TYR A 79 -8.52 -10.47 -2.85
CA TYR A 79 -9.37 -11.38 -3.63
C TYR A 79 -8.75 -11.66 -5.00
N GLY A 80 -8.25 -10.64 -5.69
CA GLY A 80 -7.51 -10.82 -6.94
C GLY A 80 -6.22 -11.63 -6.73
N THR A 81 -5.52 -11.41 -5.60
CA THR A 81 -4.31 -12.18 -5.25
C THR A 81 -4.61 -13.67 -5.11
N ASN A 82 -5.70 -14.04 -4.43
CA ASN A 82 -6.07 -15.43 -4.20
C ASN A 82 -6.34 -16.21 -5.48
N ILE A 83 -6.74 -15.54 -6.55
CA ILE A 83 -7.05 -16.17 -7.85
C ILE A 83 -6.09 -15.76 -8.97
N GLY A 84 -4.99 -15.09 -8.63
CA GLY A 84 -3.99 -14.62 -9.60
C GLY A 84 -4.48 -13.60 -10.62
N LYS A 85 -5.57 -12.87 -10.32
CA LYS A 85 -6.16 -11.87 -11.21
C LYS A 85 -5.60 -10.48 -10.94
N ARG A 86 -5.29 -9.76 -12.01
CA ARG A 86 -4.76 -8.39 -11.94
C ARG A 86 -5.76 -7.42 -11.32
N PHE A 87 -6.98 -7.44 -11.83
CA PHE A 87 -8.04 -6.51 -11.47
C PHE A 87 -8.94 -7.04 -10.36
N TRP A 88 -9.84 -6.22 -9.88
CA TRP A 88 -10.84 -6.64 -8.91
C TRP A 88 -11.71 -7.76 -9.50
N CYS A 89 -11.89 -8.84 -8.76
CA CYS A 89 -12.42 -10.08 -9.33
C CYS A 89 -13.93 -10.05 -9.61
N LEU A 90 -14.68 -9.08 -9.06
CA LEU A 90 -16.13 -9.03 -9.22
C LEU A 90 -16.58 -8.22 -10.44
N ASP A 91 -15.86 -7.14 -10.77
CA ASP A 91 -16.21 -6.22 -11.86
C ASP A 91 -15.08 -6.00 -12.88
N ASN A 92 -13.94 -6.67 -12.67
CA ASN A 92 -12.73 -6.54 -13.49
C ASN A 92 -12.17 -5.11 -13.55
N THR A 93 -12.36 -4.32 -12.49
CA THR A 93 -11.88 -2.94 -12.39
C THR A 93 -10.48 -2.86 -11.79
N ASP A 94 -9.64 -1.94 -12.29
CA ASP A 94 -8.31 -1.65 -11.75
C ASP A 94 -8.43 -0.67 -10.57
N ILE A 95 -8.37 -1.16 -9.33
CA ILE A 95 -8.41 -0.33 -8.11
C ILE A 95 -7.39 0.81 -8.17
N ASN A 96 -6.22 0.59 -8.78
CA ASN A 96 -5.18 1.62 -8.93
C ASN A 96 -5.60 2.81 -9.81
N ARG A 97 -6.73 2.74 -10.51
CA ARG A 97 -7.30 3.81 -11.33
C ARG A 97 -8.46 4.54 -10.65
N MET A 98 -8.90 4.04 -9.49
CA MET A 98 -10.07 4.56 -8.80
C MET A 98 -9.74 5.67 -7.78
N PHE A 99 -8.47 5.89 -7.45
CA PHE A 99 -8.08 6.94 -6.51
C PHE A 99 -8.37 8.35 -7.05
N PRO A 100 -8.89 9.27 -6.21
CA PRO A 100 -9.05 9.21 -4.76
C PRO A 100 -10.23 8.36 -4.28
N GLY A 101 -11.12 7.91 -5.18
CA GLY A 101 -12.29 7.11 -4.89
C GLY A 101 -13.53 7.94 -4.52
N ASP A 102 -14.64 7.23 -4.34
CA ASP A 102 -15.91 7.76 -3.87
C ASP A 102 -16.45 6.82 -2.77
N PRO A 103 -16.75 7.30 -1.55
CA PRO A 103 -17.28 6.47 -0.47
C PRO A 103 -18.70 5.93 -0.77
N ASP A 104 -19.46 6.59 -1.63
CA ASP A 104 -20.82 6.22 -2.04
C ASP A 104 -20.86 5.58 -3.43
N GLY A 105 -19.70 5.41 -4.07
CA GLY A 105 -19.55 4.84 -5.41
C GLY A 105 -19.54 3.32 -5.44
N GLU A 106 -19.06 2.77 -6.54
CA GLU A 106 -18.91 1.33 -6.75
C GLU A 106 -17.89 0.71 -5.80
N THR A 107 -17.86 -0.61 -5.70
CA THR A 107 -17.03 -1.34 -4.73
C THR A 107 -15.56 -0.90 -4.76
N THR A 108 -14.98 -0.78 -5.95
CA THR A 108 -13.55 -0.41 -6.11
C THR A 108 -13.29 1.06 -5.78
N GLU A 109 -14.24 1.96 -6.02
CA GLU A 109 -14.16 3.36 -5.63
C GLU A 109 -14.25 3.51 -4.11
N ARG A 110 -15.12 2.76 -3.44
CA ARG A 110 -15.24 2.73 -1.99
C ARG A 110 -13.98 2.19 -1.32
N ILE A 111 -13.36 1.16 -1.89
CA ILE A 111 -12.07 0.64 -1.44
C ILE A 111 -11.00 1.74 -1.58
N ALA A 112 -10.90 2.37 -2.75
CA ALA A 112 -9.94 3.43 -3.01
C ALA A 112 -10.13 4.61 -2.05
N ALA A 113 -11.36 5.09 -1.84
CA ALA A 113 -11.68 6.18 -0.94
C ALA A 113 -11.28 5.87 0.51
N GLY A 114 -11.60 4.66 1.00
CA GLY A 114 -11.24 4.25 2.36
C GLY A 114 -9.73 4.17 2.57
N ILE A 115 -9.00 3.62 1.62
CA ILE A 115 -7.53 3.59 1.66
C ILE A 115 -6.94 4.99 1.54
N PHE A 116 -7.44 5.81 0.61
CA PHE A 116 -6.96 7.18 0.41
C PHE A 116 -7.11 8.03 1.67
N LYS A 117 -8.25 7.93 2.35
CA LYS A 117 -8.49 8.60 3.64
C LYS A 117 -7.44 8.26 4.70
N GLU A 118 -6.90 7.05 4.67
CA GLU A 118 -5.88 6.64 5.64
C GLU A 118 -4.47 7.10 5.22
N ILE A 119 -4.09 6.89 3.96
CA ILE A 119 -2.74 7.22 3.49
C ILE A 119 -2.45 8.72 3.49
N CYS A 120 -3.47 9.56 3.25
CA CYS A 120 -3.35 11.03 3.31
C CYS A 120 -3.00 11.59 4.69
N LYS A 121 -3.05 10.77 5.74
CA LYS A 121 -2.60 11.16 7.07
C LYS A 121 -1.08 11.14 7.22
N TYR A 122 -0.35 10.51 6.29
CA TYR A 122 1.09 10.34 6.35
C TYR A 122 1.82 11.40 5.56
N GLN A 123 2.98 11.82 6.09
CA GLN A 123 3.83 12.82 5.44
C GLN A 123 4.41 12.31 4.12
N TYR A 124 4.80 11.04 4.09
CA TYR A 124 5.40 10.40 2.92
C TYR A 124 4.59 9.17 2.51
N GLY A 125 4.47 8.96 1.20
CA GLY A 125 3.86 7.76 0.63
C GLY A 125 4.78 7.10 -0.39
N VAL A 126 4.91 5.77 -0.30
CA VAL A 126 5.63 4.94 -1.27
C VAL A 126 4.71 3.82 -1.71
N GLN A 127 4.58 3.63 -3.01
CA GLN A 127 3.88 2.49 -3.59
C GLN A 127 4.87 1.61 -4.35
N PHE A 128 4.95 0.34 -4.02
CA PHE A 128 5.61 -0.63 -4.88
C PHE A 128 4.72 -0.93 -6.08
N ALA A 129 5.28 -0.83 -7.27
CA ALA A 129 4.54 -1.04 -8.51
C ALA A 129 5.29 -2.01 -9.43
N SER A 130 4.54 -2.67 -10.31
CA SER A 130 5.08 -3.51 -11.38
C SER A 130 4.79 -2.91 -12.73
N PHE A 131 5.62 -3.25 -13.72
CA PHE A 131 5.30 -3.00 -15.11
C PHE A 131 4.26 -4.02 -15.62
N TYR A 132 3.50 -3.61 -16.64
CA TYR A 132 2.52 -4.47 -17.30
C TYR A 132 3.15 -5.36 -18.39
N ILE A 133 4.40 -5.08 -18.77
CA ILE A 133 5.21 -5.87 -19.71
C ILE A 133 6.21 -6.73 -18.93
N SER A 134 6.44 -7.94 -19.42
CA SER A 134 7.47 -8.83 -18.89
C SER A 134 8.86 -8.28 -19.20
N GLY A 135 9.81 -8.43 -18.28
CA GLY A 135 11.19 -8.01 -18.46
C GLY A 135 11.91 -7.84 -17.13
N MET A 136 13.24 -7.71 -17.24
CA MET A 136 14.08 -7.28 -16.12
C MET A 136 14.26 -5.77 -16.21
N PHE A 137 13.81 -5.05 -15.19
CA PHE A 137 13.91 -3.60 -15.12
C PHE A 137 14.85 -3.21 -13.98
N ILE A 138 15.63 -2.17 -14.22
CA ILE A 138 16.43 -1.55 -13.16
C ILE A 138 15.45 -0.93 -12.16
N PRO A 139 15.58 -1.24 -10.86
CA PRO A 139 14.76 -0.59 -9.84
C PRO A 139 14.93 0.93 -9.92
N HIS A 140 13.82 1.65 -9.95
CA HIS A 140 13.83 3.11 -10.02
C HIS A 140 12.62 3.70 -9.30
N VAL A 141 12.74 4.96 -8.91
CA VAL A 141 11.63 5.74 -8.36
C VAL A 141 10.89 6.40 -9.51
N ARG A 142 9.56 6.34 -9.47
CA ARG A 142 8.71 7.05 -10.41
C ARG A 142 7.90 8.10 -9.66
N MET A 143 8.08 9.33 -10.04
CA MET A 143 7.28 10.46 -9.55
C MET A 143 6.45 11.04 -10.68
N MET A 144 5.20 11.42 -10.38
CA MET A 144 4.37 12.14 -11.34
C MET A 144 4.68 13.63 -11.24
N LYS A 145 4.82 14.30 -12.39
CA LYS A 145 5.05 15.76 -12.43
C LYS A 145 3.77 16.49 -12.06
N THR A 146 3.63 16.83 -10.78
CA THR A 146 2.41 17.42 -10.18
C THR A 146 2.69 18.68 -9.39
N CYS A 147 3.92 19.20 -9.42
CA CYS A 147 4.43 20.27 -8.52
C CYS A 147 4.41 19.91 -7.03
N LYS A 148 4.25 18.63 -6.71
CA LYS A 148 4.28 18.07 -5.35
C LYS A 148 5.25 16.88 -5.25
N GLU A 149 6.23 16.83 -6.14
CA GLU A 149 7.24 15.77 -6.19
C GLU A 149 8.10 15.79 -4.93
N ASN A 150 8.27 14.64 -4.30
CA ASN A 150 9.12 14.50 -3.14
C ASN A 150 10.53 14.03 -3.54
N THR A 151 11.31 14.94 -4.12
CA THR A 151 12.68 14.67 -4.55
C THR A 151 13.59 14.31 -3.39
N SER A 152 13.34 14.87 -2.19
CA SER A 152 14.11 14.54 -0.99
C SER A 152 13.95 13.06 -0.60
N LEU A 153 12.71 12.54 -0.63
CA LEU A 153 12.49 11.12 -0.37
C LEU A 153 13.08 10.24 -1.48
N ALA A 154 12.95 10.66 -2.75
CA ALA A 154 13.53 9.92 -3.87
C ALA A 154 15.06 9.79 -3.74
N ASN A 155 15.73 10.87 -3.37
CA ASN A 155 17.18 10.87 -3.10
C ASN A 155 17.55 9.93 -1.94
N LEU A 156 16.76 9.91 -0.86
CA LEU A 156 16.99 9.02 0.28
C LEU A 156 16.87 7.53 -0.08
N LEU A 157 16.03 7.19 -1.07
CA LEU A 157 15.89 5.81 -1.55
C LEU A 157 17.10 5.33 -2.35
N GLY A 158 17.98 6.23 -2.81
CA GLY A 158 19.22 5.89 -3.52
C GLY A 158 19.01 5.18 -4.86
N LEU A 159 17.85 5.34 -5.47
CA LEU A 159 17.48 4.74 -6.76
C LEU A 159 17.41 5.81 -7.84
N PRO A 160 17.65 5.46 -9.12
CA PRO A 160 17.39 6.37 -10.24
C PRO A 160 15.93 6.83 -10.27
N TYR A 161 15.66 8.05 -10.78
CA TYR A 161 14.31 8.59 -10.98
C TYR A 161 14.21 9.56 -12.15
#